data_6dd9547cf52c002815777782854f542a
#
_entry.id   6dd9547cf52c002815777782854f542a
#
_cell.length_a   1.000
_cell.length_b   1.000
_cell.length_c   1.000
_cell.angle_alpha   90.00
_cell.angle_beta   90.00
_cell.angle_gamma   90.00
#
_symmetry.space_group_name_H-M   'P 1'
#
loop_
_entity.id
_entity.type
_entity.pdbx_description
1 polymer ?
#
loop_
_entity_poly.entity_id
_entity_poly.type
_entity_poly.pdbx_seq_one_letter_code
_entity_poly.pdbx_strand_id
1 'polypeptide(L)'
;MDVNRLVEEYGNMISTIAHRMIQNKEIAREAAQEVWYELCKSFHSFKGDSELSTWIYTIARRTIGRYAEGERQMKMTEVEYFRSLPEIEYSGEEEAKREWIKERCDWCITALNHCLNNDARLIFIFRENVGLPYRQISAIMELKESNVRQIYNRSI
;
A
#
# COMPACT_ATOMS: atom_id res chain seq x y z
N MET A 1 -15.42 -18.00 -16.02
CA MET A 1 -14.57 -17.72 -14.83
C MET A 1 -15.48 -17.21 -13.73
N ASP A 2 -15.41 -17.83 -12.57
CA ASP A 2 -16.30 -17.47 -11.46
C ASP A 2 -15.64 -16.42 -10.58
N VAL A 3 -16.29 -15.27 -10.38
CA VAL A 3 -15.81 -14.18 -9.53
C VAL A 3 -15.60 -14.65 -8.08
N ASN A 4 -16.48 -15.53 -7.59
CA ASN A 4 -16.36 -16.08 -6.24
C ASN A 4 -15.04 -16.83 -6.05
N ARG A 5 -14.65 -17.58 -7.05
CA ARG A 5 -13.36 -18.31 -7.03
C ARG A 5 -12.16 -17.35 -7.01
N LEU A 6 -12.23 -16.26 -7.76
CA LEU A 6 -11.19 -15.23 -7.73
C LEU A 6 -11.10 -14.54 -6.36
N VAL A 7 -12.23 -14.28 -5.74
CA VAL A 7 -12.28 -13.70 -4.38
C VAL A 7 -11.64 -14.65 -3.37
N GLU A 8 -11.91 -15.93 -3.45
CA GLU A 8 -11.29 -16.94 -2.59
C GLU A 8 -9.78 -17.03 -2.78
N GLU A 9 -9.32 -16.97 -4.03
CA GLU A 9 -7.89 -17.11 -4.37
C GLU A 9 -7.08 -15.83 -4.09
N TYR A 10 -7.60 -14.67 -4.44
CA TYR A 10 -6.87 -13.39 -4.41
C TYR A 10 -7.33 -12.42 -3.34
N GLY A 11 -8.46 -12.68 -2.69
CA GLY A 11 -9.07 -11.73 -1.75
C GLY A 11 -8.15 -11.35 -0.58
N ASN A 12 -7.50 -12.33 0.02
CA ASN A 12 -6.58 -12.09 1.13
C ASN A 12 -5.36 -11.28 0.71
N MET A 13 -4.80 -11.55 -0.46
CA MET A 13 -3.64 -10.81 -0.97
C MET A 13 -3.98 -9.37 -1.31
N ILE A 14 -5.11 -9.13 -1.96
CA ILE A 14 -5.60 -7.78 -2.27
C ILE A 14 -5.85 -7.00 -0.98
N SER A 15 -6.50 -7.61 0.00
CA SER A 15 -6.72 -7.00 1.31
C SER A 15 -5.39 -6.69 2.01
N THR A 16 -4.43 -7.60 1.98
CA THR A 16 -3.09 -7.39 2.55
C THR A 16 -2.39 -6.20 1.89
N ILE A 17 -2.40 -6.12 0.57
CA ILE A 17 -1.78 -5.01 -0.16
C ILE A 17 -2.44 -3.68 0.26
N ALA A 18 -3.77 -3.62 0.30
CA ALA A 18 -4.50 -2.43 0.69
C ALA A 18 -4.16 -1.99 2.12
N HIS A 19 -4.17 -2.91 3.08
CA HIS A 19 -3.86 -2.60 4.48
C HIS A 19 -2.38 -2.28 4.73
N ARG A 20 -1.48 -2.76 3.90
CA ARG A 20 -0.05 -2.41 3.97
C ARG A 20 0.25 -1.05 3.33
N MET A 21 -0.52 -0.65 2.33
CA MET A 21 -0.35 0.62 1.62
C MET A 21 -1.09 1.77 2.28
N ILE A 22 -2.22 1.50 2.93
CA ILE A 22 -3.15 2.49 3.46
C ILE A 22 -3.31 2.25 4.96
N GLN A 23 -3.02 3.25 5.78
CA GLN A 23 -3.06 3.11 7.24
C GLN A 23 -4.48 3.15 7.80
N ASN A 24 -5.34 4.00 7.26
CA ASN A 24 -6.74 4.05 7.68
C ASN A 24 -7.44 2.77 7.24
N LYS A 25 -7.91 1.98 8.19
CA LYS A 25 -8.51 0.67 7.94
C LYS A 25 -9.77 0.74 7.09
N GLU A 26 -10.58 1.77 7.25
CA GLU A 26 -11.80 1.95 6.45
C GLU A 26 -11.48 2.31 5.02
N ILE A 27 -10.52 3.21 4.81
CA ILE A 27 -10.05 3.58 3.47
C ILE A 27 -9.39 2.38 2.79
N ALA A 28 -8.60 1.59 3.51
CA ALA A 28 -8.00 0.37 2.98
C ALA A 28 -9.06 -0.65 2.53
N ARG A 29 -10.11 -0.82 3.32
CA ARG A 29 -11.24 -1.69 2.97
C ARG A 29 -11.97 -1.19 1.74
N GLU A 30 -12.22 0.11 1.68
CA GLU A 30 -12.86 0.75 0.52
C GLU A 30 -12.01 0.57 -0.75
N ALA A 31 -10.69 0.75 -0.64
CA ALA A 31 -9.77 0.53 -1.75
C ALA A 31 -9.80 -0.92 -2.25
N ALA A 32 -9.82 -1.89 -1.34
CA ALA A 32 -9.93 -3.30 -1.70
C ALA A 32 -11.26 -3.62 -2.41
N GLN A 33 -12.36 -3.04 -1.96
CA GLN A 33 -13.66 -3.18 -2.62
C GLN A 33 -13.64 -2.55 -4.01
N GLU A 34 -13.00 -1.40 -4.16
CA GLU A 34 -12.85 -0.73 -5.46
C GLU A 34 -12.04 -1.58 -6.45
N VAL A 35 -11.02 -2.30 -5.96
CA VAL A 35 -10.27 -3.26 -6.80
C VAL A 35 -11.23 -4.29 -7.39
N TRP A 36 -12.08 -4.88 -6.58
CA TRP A 36 -13.06 -5.87 -7.05
C TRP A 36 -14.08 -5.29 -8.03
N TYR A 37 -14.52 -4.06 -7.76
CA TYR A 37 -15.41 -3.35 -8.69
C TYR A 37 -14.76 -3.15 -10.06
N GLU A 38 -13.51 -2.68 -10.08
CA GLU A 38 -12.73 -2.48 -11.31
C GLU A 38 -12.46 -3.81 -12.04
N LEU A 39 -12.18 -4.88 -11.31
CA LEU A 39 -12.01 -6.21 -11.88
C LEU A 39 -13.29 -6.70 -12.56
N CYS A 40 -14.43 -6.59 -11.90
CA CYS A 40 -15.73 -6.97 -12.46
C CYS A 40 -16.08 -6.15 -13.70
N LYS A 41 -15.81 -4.86 -13.66
CA LYS A 41 -16.07 -3.94 -14.77
C LYS A 41 -15.19 -4.24 -15.99
N SER A 42 -13.94 -4.63 -15.77
CA SER A 42 -12.95 -4.87 -16.82
C SER A 42 -12.82 -6.33 -17.23
N PHE A 43 -13.57 -7.22 -16.59
CA PHE A 43 -13.41 -8.66 -16.75
C PHE A 43 -13.56 -9.15 -18.18
N HIS A 44 -14.55 -8.64 -18.91
CA HIS A 44 -14.80 -8.99 -20.30
C HIS A 44 -13.75 -8.41 -21.28
N SER A 45 -12.93 -7.46 -20.83
CA SER A 45 -11.84 -6.90 -21.63
C SER A 45 -10.52 -7.66 -21.46
N PHE A 46 -10.47 -8.62 -20.53
CA PHE A 46 -9.29 -9.47 -20.36
C PHE A 46 -9.18 -10.45 -21.54
N LYS A 47 -8.13 -10.30 -22.34
CA LYS A 47 -7.92 -11.07 -23.57
C LYS A 47 -6.92 -12.21 -23.45
N GLY A 48 -6.36 -12.44 -22.24
CA GLY A 48 -5.34 -13.45 -22.04
C GLY A 48 -3.95 -13.07 -22.52
N ASP A 49 -3.70 -11.79 -22.80
CA ASP A 49 -2.40 -11.28 -23.23
C ASP A 49 -1.33 -11.34 -22.13
N SER A 50 -1.74 -11.46 -20.88
CA SER A 50 -0.90 -11.62 -19.70
C SER A 50 -1.45 -12.73 -18.81
N GLU A 51 -0.65 -13.18 -17.84
CA GLU A 51 -1.14 -14.08 -16.81
C GLU A 51 -2.26 -13.42 -16.03
N LEU A 52 -3.27 -14.21 -15.64
CA LEU A 52 -4.43 -13.72 -14.88
C LEU A 52 -4.00 -12.98 -13.61
N SER A 53 -3.05 -13.54 -12.86
CA SER A 53 -2.52 -12.92 -11.64
C SER A 53 -1.87 -11.56 -11.92
N THR A 54 -1.11 -11.44 -13.01
CA THR A 54 -0.49 -10.17 -13.43
C THR A 54 -1.55 -9.12 -13.71
N TRP A 55 -2.60 -9.48 -14.41
CA TRP A 55 -3.72 -8.57 -14.70
C TRP A 55 -4.43 -8.11 -13.43
N ILE A 56 -4.74 -9.04 -12.53
CA ILE A 56 -5.39 -8.74 -11.24
C ILE A 56 -4.53 -7.79 -10.41
N TYR A 57 -3.24 -8.08 -10.25
CA TYR A 57 -2.33 -7.25 -9.46
C TYR A 57 -2.05 -5.90 -10.11
N THR A 58 -2.10 -5.80 -11.44
CA THR A 58 -1.99 -4.51 -12.14
C THR A 58 -3.17 -3.59 -11.79
N ILE A 59 -4.38 -4.12 -11.80
CA ILE A 59 -5.58 -3.37 -11.40
C ILE A 59 -5.50 -2.99 -9.91
N ALA A 60 -5.08 -3.93 -9.05
CA ALA A 60 -4.89 -3.68 -7.63
C ALA A 60 -3.86 -2.56 -7.39
N ARG A 61 -2.72 -2.59 -8.08
CA ARG A 61 -1.70 -1.55 -8.00
C ARG A 61 -2.25 -0.17 -8.33
N ARG A 62 -2.94 -0.06 -9.45
CA ARG A 62 -3.49 1.23 -9.91
C ARG A 62 -4.52 1.77 -8.95
N THR A 63 -5.43 0.92 -8.50
CA THR A 63 -6.53 1.33 -7.61
C THR A 63 -6.05 1.68 -6.21
N ILE A 64 -5.30 0.78 -5.58
CA ILE A 64 -4.77 0.97 -4.24
C ILE A 64 -3.77 2.14 -4.22
N GLY A 65 -2.96 2.27 -5.28
CA GLY A 65 -2.01 3.38 -5.41
C GLY A 65 -2.68 4.75 -5.39
N ARG A 66 -3.84 4.91 -6.03
CA ARG A 66 -4.62 6.16 -6.00
C ARG A 66 -5.09 6.51 -4.59
N TYR A 67 -5.62 5.54 -3.86
CA TYR A 67 -6.06 5.74 -2.47
C TYR A 67 -4.88 6.05 -1.54
N ALA A 68 -3.76 5.34 -1.72
CA ALA A 68 -2.55 5.57 -0.94
C ALA A 68 -1.97 6.97 -1.17
N GLU A 69 -1.97 7.46 -2.41
CA GLU A 69 -1.52 8.82 -2.72
C GLU A 69 -2.42 9.89 -2.09
N GLY A 70 -3.73 9.69 -2.12
CA GLY A 70 -4.68 10.59 -1.44
C GLY A 70 -4.43 10.66 0.07
N GLU A 71 -4.21 9.51 0.72
CA GLU A 71 -3.88 9.45 2.14
C GLU A 71 -2.53 10.11 2.44
N ARG A 72 -1.52 9.89 1.60
CA ARG A 72 -0.21 10.50 1.73
C ARG A 72 -0.27 12.03 1.73
N GLN A 73 -1.03 12.61 0.82
CA GLN A 73 -1.20 14.07 0.72
C GLN A 73 -1.85 14.63 1.97
N MET A 74 -2.89 13.99 2.50
CA MET A 74 -3.55 14.39 3.74
C MET A 74 -2.58 14.37 4.92
N LYS A 75 -1.79 13.30 5.05
CA LYS A 75 -0.83 13.14 6.16
C LYS A 75 0.35 14.08 6.08
N MET A 76 0.81 14.45 4.90
CA MET A 76 1.85 15.46 4.75
C MET A 76 1.40 16.81 5.33
N THR A 77 0.14 17.18 5.15
CA THR A 77 -0.45 18.38 5.75
C THR A 77 -0.46 18.29 7.29
N GLU A 78 -0.83 17.14 7.83
CA GLU A 78 -0.77 16.88 9.28
C GLU A 78 0.66 16.96 9.83
N VAL A 79 1.64 16.37 9.14
CA VAL A 79 3.06 16.44 9.51
C VAL A 79 3.54 17.89 9.55
N GLU A 80 3.22 18.70 8.56
CA GLU A 80 3.56 20.13 8.54
C GLU A 80 2.94 20.87 9.72
N TYR A 81 1.68 20.60 10.04
CA TYR A 81 1.01 21.16 11.20
C TYR A 81 1.74 20.82 12.49
N PHE A 82 2.07 19.53 12.70
CA PHE A 82 2.76 19.09 13.92
C PHE A 82 4.19 19.63 14.03
N ARG A 83 4.89 19.83 12.92
CA ARG A 83 6.21 20.48 12.91
C ARG A 83 6.13 21.95 13.32
N SER A 84 5.01 22.61 13.10
CA SER A 84 4.79 24.01 13.46
C SER A 84 4.44 24.19 14.95
N LEU A 85 4.08 23.11 15.66
CA LEU A 85 3.76 23.16 17.08
C LEU A 85 5.03 23.33 17.93
N PRO A 86 4.98 24.13 19.03
CA PRO A 86 6.10 24.24 19.94
C PRO A 86 6.39 22.93 20.64
N GLU A 87 7.67 22.70 20.96
CA GLU A 87 8.06 21.55 21.79
C GLU A 87 7.38 21.63 23.14
N ILE A 88 6.62 20.59 23.49
CA ILE A 88 5.93 20.47 24.75
C ILE A 88 6.66 19.43 25.59
N GLU A 89 7.20 19.86 26.74
CA GLU A 89 7.71 18.94 27.74
C GLU A 89 6.55 18.21 28.41
N TYR A 90 6.63 16.90 28.44
CA TYR A 90 5.60 16.08 29.06
C TYR A 90 5.83 15.99 30.58
N SER A 91 4.83 16.36 31.38
CA SER A 91 4.87 16.38 32.85
C SER A 91 3.78 15.54 33.50
N GLY A 92 3.44 14.38 32.95
CA GLY A 92 2.34 13.55 33.41
C GLY A 92 2.76 12.22 34.04
N GLU A 93 1.76 11.43 34.42
CA GLU A 93 1.94 10.10 34.99
C GLU A 93 2.54 9.10 33.98
N GLU A 94 3.18 8.03 34.51
CA GLU A 94 3.91 7.02 33.71
C GLU A 94 3.05 6.35 32.63
N GLU A 95 1.77 6.03 32.89
CA GLU A 95 0.87 5.42 31.91
C GLU A 95 0.55 6.39 30.77
N ALA A 96 0.24 7.62 31.10
CA ALA A 96 -0.02 8.66 30.09
C ALA A 96 1.23 8.97 29.29
N LYS A 97 2.42 8.88 29.90
CA LYS A 97 3.71 9.02 29.22
C LYS A 97 3.94 7.89 28.20
N ARG A 98 3.59 6.64 28.53
CA ARG A 98 3.66 5.50 27.61
C ARG A 98 2.74 5.66 26.42
N GLU A 99 1.50 6.10 26.62
CA GLU A 99 0.56 6.39 25.54
C GLU A 99 1.06 7.50 24.63
N TRP A 100 1.58 8.58 25.21
CA TRP A 100 2.15 9.70 24.47
C TRP A 100 3.36 9.28 23.63
N ILE A 101 4.25 8.45 24.19
CA ILE A 101 5.41 7.90 23.45
C ILE A 101 4.92 7.01 22.33
N LYS A 102 3.93 6.15 22.58
CA LYS A 102 3.35 5.28 21.57
C LYS A 102 2.76 6.06 20.40
N GLU A 103 1.96 7.08 20.68
CA GLU A 103 1.40 7.97 19.66
C GLU A 103 2.47 8.65 18.83
N ARG A 104 3.54 9.13 19.47
CA ARG A 104 4.67 9.74 18.77
C ARG A 104 5.47 8.74 17.96
N CYS A 105 5.66 7.53 18.46
CA CYS A 105 6.33 6.45 17.71
C CYS A 105 5.49 6.04 16.49
N ASP A 106 4.18 5.89 16.64
CA ASP A 106 3.27 5.61 15.53
C ASP A 106 3.34 6.73 14.47
N TRP A 107 3.42 7.97 14.94
CA TRP A 107 3.61 9.16 14.11
C TRP A 107 4.93 9.12 13.34
N CYS A 108 6.05 8.79 14.01
CA CYS A 108 7.37 8.68 13.40
C CYS A 108 7.42 7.55 12.37
N ILE A 109 6.85 6.40 12.68
CA ILE A 109 6.75 5.27 11.77
C ILE A 109 5.92 5.65 10.54
N THR A 110 4.82 6.35 10.74
CA THR A 110 4.00 6.89 9.65
C THR A 110 4.79 7.83 8.75
N ALA A 111 5.53 8.77 9.35
CA ALA A 111 6.37 9.71 8.62
C ALA A 111 7.48 8.99 7.84
N LEU A 112 8.12 7.98 8.44
CA LEU A 112 9.15 7.17 7.78
C LEU A 112 8.58 6.35 6.61
N ASN A 113 7.39 5.78 6.78
CA ASN A 113 6.70 5.08 5.70
C ASN A 113 6.36 6.00 4.53
N HIS A 114 6.17 7.30 4.78
CA HIS A 114 5.93 8.29 3.73
C HIS A 114 7.21 8.78 3.05
N CYS A 115 8.38 8.48 3.58
CA CYS A 115 9.66 8.76 2.91
C CYS A 115 9.91 7.81 1.74
N LEU A 116 9.32 6.61 1.75
CA LEU A 116 9.33 5.71 0.61
C LEU A 116 8.16 6.08 -0.31
N ASN A 117 8.44 6.24 -1.60
CA ASN A 117 7.37 6.47 -2.55
C ASN A 117 6.47 5.22 -2.66
N ASN A 118 5.26 5.40 -3.16
CA ASN A 118 4.27 4.33 -3.25
C ASN A 118 4.72 3.17 -4.13
N ASP A 119 5.46 3.43 -5.19
CA ASP A 119 5.98 2.39 -6.09
C ASP A 119 7.00 1.50 -5.38
N ALA A 120 7.91 2.08 -4.62
CA ALA A 120 8.89 1.31 -3.84
C ALA A 120 8.19 0.42 -2.79
N ARG A 121 7.17 0.94 -2.12
CA ARG A 121 6.36 0.18 -1.16
C ARG A 121 5.61 -0.96 -1.82
N LEU A 122 5.01 -0.73 -2.97
CA LEU A 122 4.30 -1.75 -3.74
C LEU A 122 5.25 -2.87 -4.19
N ILE A 123 6.42 -2.52 -4.71
CA ILE A 123 7.43 -3.50 -5.11
C ILE A 123 7.86 -4.36 -3.91
N PHE A 124 8.10 -3.74 -2.77
CA PHE A 124 8.44 -4.44 -1.54
C PHE A 124 7.34 -5.42 -1.12
N ILE A 125 6.08 -4.97 -1.12
CA ILE A 125 4.92 -5.79 -0.75
C ILE A 125 4.74 -6.96 -1.72
N PHE A 126 4.82 -6.72 -3.02
CA PHE A 126 4.71 -7.78 -4.02
C PHE A 126 5.82 -8.83 -3.86
N ARG A 127 7.02 -8.41 -3.52
CA ARG A 127 8.14 -9.33 -3.33
C ARG A 127 8.05 -10.09 -2.01
N GLU A 128 7.81 -9.41 -0.89
CA GLU A 128 7.89 -9.99 0.46
C GLU A 128 6.56 -10.60 0.93
N ASN A 129 5.44 -9.95 0.69
CA ASN A 129 4.14 -10.41 1.19
C ASN A 129 3.42 -11.33 0.21
N VAL A 130 3.52 -11.08 -1.08
CA VAL A 130 2.86 -11.89 -2.11
C VAL A 130 3.81 -12.95 -2.66
N GLY A 131 5.11 -12.70 -2.64
CA GLY A 131 6.12 -13.66 -3.09
C GLY A 131 6.28 -13.74 -4.61
N LEU A 132 6.03 -12.64 -5.32
CA LEU A 132 6.12 -12.63 -6.77
C LEU A 132 7.57 -12.57 -7.28
N PRO A 133 7.89 -13.21 -8.41
CA PRO A 133 9.18 -13.05 -9.06
C PRO A 133 9.33 -11.64 -9.65
N TYR A 134 10.56 -11.17 -9.76
CA TYR A 134 10.86 -9.84 -10.32
C TYR A 134 10.27 -9.64 -11.71
N ARG A 135 10.27 -10.68 -12.53
CA ARG A 135 9.67 -10.66 -13.87
C ARG A 135 8.20 -10.25 -13.83
N GLN A 136 7.44 -10.84 -12.91
CA GLN A 136 6.01 -10.54 -12.76
C GLN A 136 5.80 -9.15 -12.17
N ILE A 137 6.58 -8.76 -11.18
CA ILE A 137 6.53 -7.41 -10.61
C ILE A 137 6.85 -6.37 -11.68
N SER A 138 7.84 -6.62 -12.52
CA SER A 138 8.20 -5.78 -13.67
C SER A 138 7.00 -5.56 -14.59
N ALA A 139 6.27 -6.61 -14.91
CA ALA A 139 5.07 -6.52 -15.75
C ALA A 139 3.95 -5.73 -15.05
N ILE A 140 3.71 -5.97 -13.77
CA ILE A 140 2.68 -5.27 -12.97
C ILE A 140 2.99 -3.78 -12.87
N MET A 141 4.23 -3.43 -12.58
CA MET A 141 4.66 -2.04 -12.36
C MET A 141 4.96 -1.28 -13.65
N GLU A 142 5.00 -1.96 -14.78
CA GLU A 142 5.39 -1.39 -16.07
C GLU A 142 6.80 -0.76 -16.05
N LEU A 143 7.71 -1.42 -15.33
CA LEU A 143 9.11 -1.03 -15.20
C LEU A 143 10.03 -2.14 -15.70
N LYS A 144 11.27 -1.80 -16.05
CA LYS A 144 12.29 -2.80 -16.37
C LYS A 144 12.62 -3.63 -15.14
N GLU A 145 12.88 -4.92 -15.33
CA GLU A 145 13.24 -5.83 -14.22
C GLU A 145 14.47 -5.35 -13.45
N SER A 146 15.47 -4.80 -14.13
CA SER A 146 16.65 -4.21 -13.49
C SER A 146 16.28 -3.04 -12.56
N ASN A 147 15.34 -2.20 -12.98
CA ASN A 147 14.85 -1.09 -12.14
C ASN A 147 14.10 -1.59 -10.90
N VAL A 148 13.26 -2.62 -11.07
CA VAL A 148 12.54 -3.24 -9.96
C VAL A 148 13.53 -3.78 -8.91
N ARG A 149 14.56 -4.48 -9.35
CA ARG A 149 15.61 -5.02 -8.45
C ARG A 149 16.34 -3.91 -7.70
N GLN A 150 16.69 -2.83 -8.37
CA GLN A 150 17.35 -1.69 -7.74
C GLN A 150 16.47 -1.02 -6.70
N ILE A 151 15.21 -0.79 -7.01
CA ILE A 151 14.24 -0.17 -6.09
C ILE A 151 14.06 -1.07 -4.86
N TYR A 152 13.88 -2.37 -5.07
CA TYR A 152 13.76 -3.33 -3.96
C TYR A 152 15.00 -3.32 -3.07
N ASN A 153 16.20 -3.38 -3.64
CA ASN A 153 17.44 -3.41 -2.89
C ASN A 153 17.67 -2.13 -2.07
N ARG A 154 17.22 -0.98 -2.55
CA ARG A 154 17.28 0.29 -1.80
C ARG A 154 16.25 0.37 -0.67
N SER A 155 15.19 -0.44 -0.73
CA SER A 155 14.11 -0.45 0.25
C SER A 155 14.37 -1.37 1.46
N ILE A 156 15.44 -2.18 1.39
CA ILE A 156 15.81 -3.10 2.46
C ILE A 156 16.62 -2.38 3.53
#